data_b9f85fe33f167bad78935b278947fe02
#
_entry.id   b9f85fe33f167bad78935b278947fe02
#
_cell.length_a   1.000
_cell.length_b   1.000
_cell.length_c   1.000
_cell.angle_alpha   90.00
_cell.angle_beta   90.00
_cell.angle_gamma   90.00
#
_symmetry.space_group_name_H-M   'P 1'
#
loop_
_entity.id
_entity.type
_entity.pdbx_description
1 polymer ?
#
loop_
_entity_poly.entity_id
_entity_poly.type
_entity_poly.pdbx_seq_one_letter_code
_entity_poly.pdbx_strand_id
1 'polypeptide(L)'
;MNTVFKALSHPARRQIVAMLQQRPMTSGEIAAAFDMAWPSVTAHLATLKDADLVESEREGNSVRYRLNISAVEEAIGFLLAITQKAKAVRKKRGVPSRSSLRSELA
;
A
#
# COMPACT_ATOMS: atom_id res chain seq x y z
N MET A 1 0.22 12.22 -0.71
CA MET A 1 -0.83 11.20 -0.49
C MET A 1 -1.41 10.65 -1.79
N ASN A 2 -1.64 11.49 -2.80
CA ASN A 2 -2.14 11.01 -4.11
C ASN A 2 -1.22 9.98 -4.76
N THR A 3 0.10 10.18 -4.67
CA THR A 3 1.06 9.25 -5.26
C THR A 3 1.02 7.89 -4.58
N VAL A 4 0.76 7.84 -3.28
CA VAL A 4 0.62 6.60 -2.52
C VAL A 4 -0.59 5.81 -3.01
N PHE A 5 -1.75 6.44 -3.08
CA PHE A 5 -2.98 5.78 -3.52
C PHE A 5 -2.89 5.35 -4.98
N LYS A 6 -2.30 6.18 -5.83
CA LYS A 6 -2.11 5.84 -7.23
C LYS A 6 -1.18 4.63 -7.38
N ALA A 7 -0.10 4.58 -6.60
CA ALA A 7 0.81 3.44 -6.61
C ALA A 7 0.12 2.16 -6.17
N LEU A 8 -0.80 2.23 -5.21
CA LEU A 8 -1.54 1.08 -4.70
C LEU A 8 -2.77 0.73 -5.55
N SER A 9 -3.06 1.46 -6.60
CA SER A 9 -4.22 1.20 -7.45
C SER A 9 -4.03 0.01 -8.40
N HIS A 10 -2.81 -0.50 -8.56
CA HIS A 10 -2.51 -1.62 -9.44
C HIS A 10 -2.32 -2.91 -8.63
N PRO A 11 -3.01 -4.00 -9.01
CA PRO A 11 -2.92 -5.26 -8.25
C PRO A 11 -1.48 -5.79 -8.08
N ALA A 12 -0.66 -5.71 -9.13
CA ALA A 12 0.72 -6.18 -9.06
C ALA A 12 1.52 -5.40 -8.02
N ARG A 13 1.30 -4.09 -7.90
CA ARG A 13 2.00 -3.27 -6.92
C ARG A 13 1.57 -3.59 -5.50
N ARG A 14 0.27 -3.83 -5.28
CA ARG A 14 -0.22 -4.29 -3.98
C ARG A 14 0.39 -5.63 -3.60
N GLN A 15 0.58 -6.52 -4.56
CA GLN A 15 1.20 -7.82 -4.31
C GLN A 15 2.69 -7.68 -3.96
N ILE A 16 3.41 -6.78 -4.62
CA ILE A 16 4.81 -6.49 -4.28
C ILE A 16 4.91 -5.98 -2.84
N VAL A 17 4.04 -5.05 -2.46
CA VAL A 17 4.00 -4.53 -1.09
C VAL A 17 3.75 -5.65 -0.10
N ALA A 18 2.82 -6.55 -0.39
CA ALA A 18 2.53 -7.71 0.47
C ALA A 18 3.74 -8.63 0.61
N MET A 19 4.48 -8.84 -0.47
CA MET A 19 5.71 -9.64 -0.45
C MET A 19 6.78 -8.99 0.42
N LEU A 20 6.98 -7.68 0.27
CA LEU A 20 7.97 -6.93 1.05
C LEU A 20 7.58 -6.80 2.52
N GLN A 21 6.32 -7.01 2.85
CA GLN A 21 5.86 -7.09 4.23
C GLN A 21 6.51 -8.26 4.97
N GLN A 22 6.83 -9.32 4.26
CA GLN A 22 7.46 -10.52 4.83
C GLN A 22 8.95 -10.30 5.10
N ARG A 23 9.66 -9.72 4.14
CA ARG A 23 11.09 -9.44 4.22
C ARG A 23 11.54 -8.54 3.08
N PRO A 24 12.68 -7.87 3.21
CA PRO A 24 13.31 -7.21 2.06
C PRO A 24 13.65 -8.22 0.97
N MET A 25 13.52 -7.79 -0.28
CA MET A 25 13.76 -8.66 -1.44
C MET A 25 14.47 -7.89 -2.54
N THR A 26 15.30 -8.61 -3.30
CA THR A 26 15.92 -8.05 -4.50
C THR A 26 14.90 -8.01 -5.64
N SER A 27 15.16 -7.17 -6.65
CA SER A 27 14.31 -7.13 -7.85
C SER A 27 14.22 -8.48 -8.53
N GLY A 28 15.33 -9.25 -8.53
CA GLY A 28 15.34 -10.60 -9.08
C GLY A 28 14.45 -11.56 -8.32
N GLU A 29 14.47 -11.51 -7.00
CA GLU A 29 13.60 -12.33 -6.15
C GLU A 29 12.12 -11.99 -6.38
N ILE A 30 11.81 -10.70 -6.50
CA ILE A 30 10.45 -10.24 -6.77
C ILE A 30 10.00 -10.73 -8.16
N ALA A 31 10.83 -10.55 -9.18
CA ALA A 31 10.52 -10.98 -10.54
C ALA A 31 10.28 -12.49 -10.63
N ALA A 32 11.06 -13.27 -9.88
CA ALA A 32 10.91 -14.73 -9.86
C ALA A 32 9.57 -15.18 -9.27
N ALA A 33 8.97 -14.38 -8.39
CA ALA A 33 7.68 -14.69 -7.78
C ALA A 33 6.49 -14.32 -8.67
N PHE A 34 6.71 -13.56 -9.73
CA PHE A 34 5.68 -13.16 -10.69
C PHE A 34 5.87 -13.87 -12.02
N ASP A 35 4.76 -14.21 -12.65
CA ASP A 35 4.75 -14.62 -14.06
C ASP A 35 4.67 -13.35 -14.93
N MET A 36 5.71 -12.53 -14.82
CA MET A 36 5.76 -11.20 -15.41
C MET A 36 7.18 -10.90 -15.86
N ALA A 37 7.34 -10.20 -16.96
CA ALA A 37 8.64 -9.82 -17.47
C ALA A 37 9.37 -8.89 -16.50
N TRP A 38 10.68 -9.06 -16.36
CA TRP A 38 11.52 -8.25 -15.47
C TRP A 38 11.34 -6.74 -15.68
N PRO A 39 11.30 -6.20 -16.93
CA PRO A 39 11.08 -4.77 -17.12
C PRO A 39 9.77 -4.26 -16.53
N SER A 40 8.70 -5.07 -16.54
CA SER A 40 7.43 -4.71 -15.95
C SER A 40 7.54 -4.63 -14.43
N VAL A 41 8.23 -5.58 -13.81
CA VAL A 41 8.49 -5.58 -12.37
C VAL A 41 9.29 -4.34 -11.98
N THR A 42 10.34 -4.02 -12.74
CA THR A 42 11.17 -2.83 -12.51
C THR A 42 10.35 -1.56 -12.60
N ALA A 43 9.44 -1.47 -13.56
CA ALA A 43 8.54 -0.30 -13.70
C ALA A 43 7.61 -0.15 -12.50
N HIS A 44 7.06 -1.25 -11.99
CA HIS A 44 6.21 -1.22 -10.80
C HIS A 44 7.01 -0.80 -9.56
N LEU A 45 8.23 -1.30 -9.41
CA LEU A 45 9.11 -0.92 -8.31
C LEU A 45 9.47 0.56 -8.36
N ALA A 46 9.71 1.11 -9.56
CA ALA A 46 9.98 2.53 -9.73
C ALA A 46 8.80 3.38 -9.28
N THR A 47 7.58 2.98 -9.64
CA THR A 47 6.36 3.68 -9.23
C THR A 47 6.20 3.66 -7.71
N LEU A 48 6.45 2.51 -7.08
CA LEU A 48 6.37 2.38 -5.62
C LEU A 48 7.44 3.23 -4.93
N LYS A 49 8.64 3.29 -5.50
CA LYS A 49 9.73 4.09 -4.95
C LYS A 49 9.43 5.59 -5.08
N ASP A 50 8.89 6.02 -6.21
CA ASP A 50 8.51 7.42 -6.42
C ASP A 50 7.42 7.87 -5.45
N ALA A 51 6.60 6.95 -4.99
CA ALA A 51 5.57 7.21 -3.98
C ALA A 51 6.10 7.07 -2.54
N ASP A 52 7.39 6.81 -2.37
CA ASP A 52 8.05 6.60 -1.08
C ASP A 52 7.52 5.40 -0.29
N LEU A 53 6.77 4.50 -0.94
CA LEU A 53 6.27 3.28 -0.28
C LEU A 53 7.34 2.23 -0.09
N VAL A 54 8.36 2.25 -0.93
CA VAL A 54 9.51 1.36 -0.81
C VAL A 54 10.79 2.16 -0.87
N GLU A 55 11.82 1.64 -0.23
CA GLU A 55 13.18 2.14 -0.30
C GLU A 55 14.04 1.10 -0.98
N SER A 56 15.12 1.54 -1.62
CA SER A 56 16.04 0.62 -2.27
C SER A 56 17.46 0.89 -1.84
N GLU A 57 18.25 -0.17 -1.78
CA GLU A 57 19.65 -0.11 -1.45
C GLU A 57 20.42 -1.02 -2.40
N ARG A 58 21.52 -0.49 -2.94
CA ARG A 58 22.36 -1.27 -3.85
C ARG A 58 23.28 -2.17 -3.05
N GLU A 59 23.27 -3.46 -3.40
CA GLU A 59 24.14 -4.48 -2.81
C GLU A 59 24.89 -5.20 -3.95
N GLY A 60 26.12 -4.78 -4.23
CA GLY A 60 26.88 -5.33 -5.34
C GLY A 60 26.16 -5.06 -6.67
N ASN A 61 25.80 -6.12 -7.40
CA ASN A 61 25.09 -6.04 -8.67
C ASN A 61 23.58 -6.10 -8.52
N SER A 62 23.09 -6.21 -7.28
CA SER A 62 21.66 -6.33 -6.99
C SER A 62 21.15 -5.06 -6.33
N VAL A 63 19.83 -4.85 -6.42
CA VAL A 63 19.14 -3.79 -5.68
C VAL A 63 18.14 -4.46 -4.77
N ARG A 64 18.22 -4.18 -3.48
CA ARG A 64 17.32 -4.72 -2.46
C ARG A 64 16.27 -3.69 -2.12
N TYR A 65 15.03 -4.11 -2.09
CA TYR A 65 13.88 -3.26 -1.78
C TYR A 65 13.28 -3.65 -0.45
N ARG A 66 12.82 -2.65 0.29
CA ARG A 66 12.12 -2.84 1.56
C ARG A 66 10.98 -1.84 1.68
N LEU A 67 9.99 -2.14 2.52
CA LEU A 67 8.90 -1.21 2.79
C LEU A 67 9.42 -0.01 3.57
N ASN A 68 8.90 1.17 3.23
CA ASN A 68 9.03 2.36 4.04
C ASN A 68 7.83 2.39 5.01
N ILE A 69 8.03 1.87 6.21
CA ILE A 69 6.97 1.73 7.19
C ILE A 69 6.36 3.08 7.56
N SER A 70 7.18 4.13 7.67
CA SER A 70 6.69 5.46 7.99
C SER A 70 5.69 6.00 6.97
N ALA A 71 5.94 5.77 5.67
CA ALA A 71 5.03 6.18 4.62
C ALA A 71 3.71 5.41 4.67
N VAL A 72 3.78 4.12 4.99
CA VAL A 72 2.57 3.28 5.17
C VAL A 72 1.77 3.78 6.37
N GLU A 73 2.42 4.04 7.49
CA GLU A 73 1.76 4.55 8.70
C GLU A 73 1.12 5.92 8.46
N GLU A 74 1.74 6.79 7.69
CA GLU A 74 1.18 8.08 7.32
C GLU A 74 -0.12 7.92 6.53
N ALA A 75 -0.14 6.99 5.59
CA ALA A 75 -1.35 6.70 4.81
C ALA A 75 -2.47 6.13 5.69
N ILE A 76 -2.12 5.24 6.62
CA ILE A 76 -3.07 4.70 7.60
C ILE A 76 -3.65 5.82 8.47
N GLY A 77 -2.79 6.72 8.94
CA GLY A 77 -3.22 7.86 9.76
C GLY A 77 -4.22 8.74 9.04
N PHE A 78 -3.99 9.01 7.76
CA PHE A 78 -4.91 9.79 6.93
C PHE A 78 -6.28 9.09 6.83
N LEU A 79 -6.27 7.79 6.54
CA LEU A 79 -7.52 7.03 6.40
C LEU A 79 -8.26 6.93 7.74
N LEU A 80 -7.55 6.72 8.83
CA LEU A 80 -8.14 6.70 10.18
C LEU A 80 -8.78 8.03 10.54
N ALA A 81 -8.13 9.14 10.22
CA ALA A 81 -8.66 10.47 10.48
C ALA A 81 -10.00 10.70 9.77
N ILE A 82 -10.10 10.25 8.52
CA ILE A 82 -11.37 10.31 7.77
C ILE A 82 -12.45 9.49 8.48
N THR A 83 -12.13 8.28 8.89
CA THR A 83 -13.07 7.38 9.56
C THR A 83 -13.57 7.96 10.88
N GLN A 84 -12.67 8.47 11.70
CA GLN A 84 -13.00 9.05 13.00
C GLN A 84 -13.87 10.30 12.84
N LYS A 85 -13.55 11.16 11.88
CA LYS A 85 -14.33 12.36 11.61
C LYS A 85 -15.74 12.01 11.12
N ALA A 86 -15.86 11.01 10.25
CA ALA A 86 -17.14 10.53 9.75
C ALA A 86 -18.00 9.95 10.88
N LYS A 87 -17.40 9.17 11.79
CA LYS A 87 -18.10 8.62 12.96
C LYS A 87 -18.61 9.71 13.88
N ALA A 88 -17.81 10.74 14.14
CA ALA A 88 -18.18 11.86 14.98
C ALA A 88 -19.38 12.62 14.38
N VAL A 89 -19.38 12.87 13.07
CA VAL A 89 -20.49 13.52 12.37
C VAL A 89 -21.76 12.69 12.44
N ARG A 90 -21.66 11.37 12.22
CA ARG A 90 -22.79 10.45 12.27
C ARG A 90 -23.42 10.43 13.68
N LYS A 91 -22.58 10.34 14.70
CA LYS A 91 -23.03 10.35 16.10
C LYS A 91 -23.79 11.64 16.42
N LYS A 92 -23.26 12.78 15.98
CA LYS A 92 -23.87 14.09 16.21
C LYS A 92 -25.21 14.23 15.51
N ARG A 93 -25.35 13.66 14.30
CA ARG A 93 -26.57 13.75 13.49
C ARG A 93 -27.54 12.60 13.70
N GLY A 94 -27.19 11.64 14.57
CA GLY A 94 -28.00 10.46 14.79
C GLY A 94 -28.03 9.49 13.62
N VAL A 95 -27.06 9.56 12.71
CA VAL A 95 -26.94 8.62 11.59
C VAL A 95 -26.38 7.30 12.11
N PRO A 96 -26.99 6.14 11.74
CA PRO A 96 -26.50 4.85 12.20
C PRO A 96 -25.11 4.53 11.64
N SER A 97 -24.35 3.72 12.36
CA SER A 97 -23.05 3.26 11.89
C SER A 97 -23.20 2.29 10.72
N ARG A 98 -22.13 2.07 9.99
CA ARG A 98 -22.10 1.12 8.88
C ARG A 98 -22.51 -0.29 9.33
N SER A 99 -22.13 -0.69 10.52
CA SER A 99 -22.49 -1.99 11.09
C SER A 99 -24.00 -2.10 11.30
N SER A 100 -24.62 -1.07 11.82
CA SER A 100 -26.08 -1.02 12.01
C SER A 100 -26.82 -1.09 10.70
N LEU A 101 -26.37 -0.35 9.69
CA LEU A 101 -26.96 -0.39 8.36
C LEU A 101 -26.87 -1.79 7.73
N ARG A 102 -25.75 -2.45 7.90
CA ARG A 102 -25.53 -3.79 7.38
C ARG A 102 -26.46 -4.79 8.05
N SER A 103 -26.70 -4.65 9.34
CA SER A 103 -27.64 -5.50 10.09
C SER A 103 -29.07 -5.31 9.62
N GLU A 104 -29.48 -4.10 9.33
CA GLU A 104 -30.80 -3.79 8.83
C GLU A 104 -31.07 -4.37 7.43
N LEU A 105 -30.01 -4.45 6.60
CA LEU A 105 -30.11 -4.96 5.24
C LEU A 105 -30.05 -6.51 5.20
N ALA A 106 -29.57 -7.11 6.25
CA ALA A 106 -29.48 -8.57 6.34
C ALA A 106 -30.81 -9.16 6.78
#